data_069db745157e6d3e202cce8f9ddff43e
#
_entry.id   069db745157e6d3e202cce8f9ddff43e
#
_cell.length_a   1.000
_cell.length_b   1.000
_cell.length_c   1.000
_cell.angle_alpha   90.00
_cell.angle_beta   90.00
_cell.angle_gamma   90.00
#
_symmetry.space_group_name_H-M   'P 1'
#
loop_
_entity.id
_entity.type
_entity.pdbx_description
1 polymer ?
#
loop_
_entity_poly.entity_id
_entity_poly.type
_entity_poly.pdbx_seq_one_letter_code
_entity_poly.pdbx_strand_id
1 'polypeptide(L)'
;MEKGTIFKFHNDLDTDQIIASQYLLLPNLDEMKGHAFESLDPDFAKKVKSGDFVVGGENFGCGSSREQAPGVLKALGVQAVIAKSFARIFFRNAINIGLPAIVCKDLPDDVQTGDIMELHM
;
A
#
# COMPACT_ATOMS: atom_id res chain seq x y z
N MET A 1 9.14 5.16 16.72
CA MET A 1 8.17 5.19 15.63
C MET A 1 8.34 6.45 14.83
N GLU A 2 8.34 6.34 13.53
CA GLU A 2 8.46 7.50 12.66
C GLU A 2 7.08 8.07 12.37
N LYS A 3 7.02 9.39 12.24
CA LYS A 3 5.87 10.05 11.67
C LYS A 3 5.92 9.88 10.17
N GLY A 4 4.76 9.67 9.55
CA GLY A 4 4.68 9.52 8.12
C GLY A 4 3.46 10.24 7.55
N THR A 5 3.55 10.51 6.27
CA THR A 5 2.45 11.09 5.51
C THR A 5 1.49 10.00 5.07
N ILE A 6 0.22 10.27 5.12
CA ILE A 6 -0.82 9.35 4.68
C ILE A 6 -1.12 9.56 3.20
N PHE A 7 -1.19 8.44 2.46
CA PHE A 7 -1.72 8.38 1.10
C PHE A 7 -2.97 7.51 1.14
N LYS A 8 -4.12 8.12 0.91
CA LYS A 8 -5.42 7.45 1.04
C LYS A 8 -5.98 7.04 -0.31
N PHE A 9 -6.50 5.82 -0.35
CA PHE A 9 -7.11 5.24 -1.55
C PHE A 9 -8.53 4.74 -1.25
N HIS A 10 -9.24 4.34 -2.30
CA HIS A 10 -10.66 3.98 -2.25
C HIS A 10 -10.91 2.53 -1.79
N ASN A 11 -12.19 2.16 -1.67
CA ASN A 11 -12.60 0.78 -1.42
C ASN A 11 -12.28 -0.12 -2.62
N ASP A 12 -12.12 -1.40 -2.36
CA ASP A 12 -11.87 -2.42 -3.40
C ASP A 12 -10.65 -2.10 -4.26
N LEU A 13 -9.59 -1.63 -3.62
CA LEU A 13 -8.34 -1.36 -4.32
C LEU A 13 -7.73 -2.66 -4.80
N ASP A 14 -7.65 -2.81 -6.10
CA ASP A 14 -7.20 -4.02 -6.78
C ASP A 14 -5.67 -4.09 -6.80
N THR A 15 -5.13 -5.31 -6.76
CA THR A 15 -3.68 -5.50 -6.85
C THR A 15 -3.11 -4.96 -8.17
N ASP A 16 -3.89 -4.97 -9.26
CA ASP A 16 -3.47 -4.39 -10.53
C ASP A 16 -3.32 -2.87 -10.45
N GLN A 17 -4.05 -2.23 -9.54
CA GLN A 17 -3.90 -0.79 -9.30
C GLN A 17 -2.67 -0.49 -8.44
N ILE A 18 -2.28 -1.43 -7.57
CA ILE A 18 -1.05 -1.29 -6.79
C ILE A 18 0.17 -1.43 -7.70
N ILE A 19 0.18 -2.48 -8.52
CA ILE A 19 1.21 -2.67 -9.54
C ILE A 19 0.59 -3.36 -10.75
N ALA A 20 0.59 -2.68 -11.88
CA ALA A 20 -0.03 -3.20 -13.10
C ALA A 20 0.75 -4.41 -13.62
N SER A 21 0.02 -5.34 -14.23
CA SER A 21 0.59 -6.62 -14.69
C SER A 21 1.76 -6.45 -15.65
N GLN A 22 1.75 -5.41 -16.47
CA GLN A 22 2.83 -5.16 -17.41
C GLN A 22 4.17 -4.94 -16.74
N TYR A 23 4.18 -4.43 -15.51
CA TYR A 23 5.42 -4.16 -14.77
C TYR A 23 5.94 -5.39 -14.02
N LEU A 24 5.14 -6.46 -13.93
CA LEU A 24 5.59 -7.70 -13.30
C LEU A 24 6.69 -8.41 -14.08
N LEU A 25 6.91 -7.99 -15.33
CA LEU A 25 7.99 -8.50 -16.16
C LEU A 25 9.34 -7.86 -15.83
N LEU A 26 9.37 -6.81 -15.05
CA LEU A 26 10.61 -6.19 -14.61
C LEU A 26 11.39 -7.15 -13.71
N PRO A 27 12.74 -7.07 -13.71
CA PRO A 27 13.56 -8.11 -13.06
C PRO A 27 13.51 -8.11 -11.54
N ASN A 28 13.16 -7.00 -10.89
CA ASN A 28 13.17 -6.94 -9.43
C ASN A 28 12.24 -5.85 -8.91
N LEU A 29 12.03 -5.87 -7.57
CA LEU A 29 11.13 -4.92 -6.90
C LEU A 29 11.63 -3.46 -6.99
N ASP A 30 12.94 -3.25 -7.02
CA ASP A 30 13.49 -1.90 -7.12
C ASP A 30 13.07 -1.21 -8.43
N GLU A 31 12.95 -1.97 -9.51
CA GLU A 31 12.47 -1.42 -10.78
C GLU A 31 10.95 -1.30 -10.80
N MET A 32 10.24 -2.26 -10.20
CA MET A 32 8.77 -2.23 -10.14
C MET A 32 8.24 -1.10 -9.28
N LYS A 33 8.89 -0.78 -8.17
CA LYS A 33 8.34 0.17 -7.17
C LYS A 33 8.09 1.56 -7.73
N GLY A 34 8.82 1.96 -8.75
CA GLY A 34 8.62 3.25 -9.41
C GLY A 34 7.27 3.38 -10.11
N HIS A 35 6.56 2.27 -10.29
CA HIS A 35 5.26 2.22 -10.96
C HIS A 35 4.10 1.93 -10.00
N ALA A 36 4.37 1.94 -8.68
CA ALA A 36 3.33 1.67 -7.69
C ALA A 36 2.21 2.71 -7.78
N PHE A 37 0.97 2.25 -7.80
CA PHE A 37 -0.23 3.07 -7.92
C PHE A 37 -0.26 3.99 -9.14
N GLU A 38 0.54 3.69 -10.16
CA GLU A 38 0.72 4.59 -11.32
C GLU A 38 -0.58 4.92 -12.02
N SER A 39 -1.52 3.97 -12.10
CA SER A 39 -2.81 4.22 -12.75
C SER A 39 -3.71 5.19 -11.99
N LEU A 40 -3.48 5.36 -10.69
CA LEU A 40 -4.29 6.23 -9.83
C LEU A 40 -3.57 7.56 -9.54
N ASP A 41 -2.27 7.50 -9.35
CA ASP A 41 -1.43 8.65 -9.06
C ASP A 41 -0.06 8.42 -9.67
N PRO A 42 0.19 8.92 -10.89
CA PRO A 42 1.47 8.66 -11.57
C PRO A 42 2.70 9.13 -10.82
N ASP A 43 2.54 10.06 -9.87
CA ASP A 43 3.65 10.60 -9.10
C ASP A 43 3.80 9.95 -7.72
N PHE A 44 2.98 8.94 -7.39
CA PHE A 44 3.00 8.33 -6.06
C PHE A 44 4.43 7.92 -5.65
N ALA A 45 5.11 7.19 -6.50
CA ALA A 45 6.45 6.68 -6.19
C ALA A 45 7.47 7.80 -5.95
N LYS A 46 7.25 8.98 -6.54
CA LYS A 46 8.12 10.14 -6.34
C LYS A 46 7.78 10.89 -5.06
N LYS A 47 6.52 10.86 -4.63
CA LYS A 47 6.05 11.59 -3.44
C LYS A 47 6.22 10.82 -2.16
N VAL A 48 6.05 9.51 -2.21
CA VAL A 48 6.13 8.66 -1.02
C VAL A 48 7.56 8.61 -0.49
N LYS A 49 7.69 8.62 0.85
CA LYS A 49 8.99 8.54 1.51
C LYS A 49 8.96 7.39 2.50
N SER A 50 10.15 6.90 2.85
CA SER A 50 10.27 5.86 3.87
C SER A 50 9.59 6.31 5.17
N GLY A 51 8.74 5.44 5.72
CA GLY A 51 7.97 5.73 6.92
C GLY A 51 6.56 6.24 6.65
N ASP A 52 6.20 6.51 5.41
CA ASP A 52 4.84 6.95 5.06
C ASP A 52 3.84 5.79 5.15
N PHE A 53 2.56 6.12 5.12
CA PHE A 53 1.46 5.18 5.28
C PHE A 53 0.57 5.13 4.06
N VAL A 54 0.06 3.95 3.76
CA VAL A 54 -1.02 3.76 2.79
C VAL A 54 -2.29 3.43 3.57
N VAL A 55 -3.36 4.15 3.30
CA VAL A 55 -4.65 3.94 3.95
C VAL A 55 -5.69 3.62 2.87
N GLY A 56 -6.43 2.56 3.06
CA GLY A 56 -7.49 2.15 2.14
C GLY A 56 -8.82 1.96 2.84
N GLY A 57 -9.83 1.61 2.08
CA GLY A 57 -11.16 1.32 2.61
C GLY A 57 -11.38 -0.18 2.77
N GLU A 58 -12.55 -0.65 2.36
CA GLU A 58 -12.88 -2.06 2.41
C GLU A 58 -12.16 -2.85 1.34
N ASN A 59 -11.85 -4.12 1.65
CA ASN A 59 -11.36 -5.11 0.68
C ASN A 59 -10.08 -4.68 -0.05
N PHE A 60 -9.13 -4.14 0.69
CA PHE A 60 -7.86 -3.67 0.14
C PHE A 60 -7.03 -4.83 -0.41
N GLY A 61 -6.52 -4.68 -1.64
CA GLY A 61 -5.68 -5.69 -2.25
C GLY A 61 -6.45 -6.81 -2.93
N CYS A 62 -7.71 -6.56 -3.32
CA CYS A 62 -8.52 -7.56 -4.02
C CYS A 62 -7.97 -7.83 -5.43
N GLY A 63 -8.60 -8.78 -6.12
CA GLY A 63 -8.19 -9.15 -7.47
C GLY A 63 -7.15 -10.25 -7.48
N SER A 64 -6.28 -10.25 -8.47
CA SER A 64 -5.28 -11.31 -8.65
C SER A 64 -4.31 -11.41 -7.49
N SER A 65 -3.94 -12.64 -7.14
CA SER A 65 -2.94 -12.89 -6.10
C SER A 65 -1.55 -12.51 -6.62
N ARG A 66 -0.97 -11.45 -6.07
CA ARG A 66 0.36 -10.97 -6.48
C ARG A 66 1.19 -10.65 -5.25
N GLU A 67 2.29 -11.38 -5.08
CA GLU A 67 3.25 -11.09 -4.02
C GLU A 67 3.92 -9.74 -4.23
N GLN A 68 4.03 -9.31 -5.48
CA GLN A 68 4.65 -8.04 -5.83
C GLN A 68 3.86 -6.83 -5.32
N ALA A 69 2.55 -6.97 -5.15
CA ALA A 69 1.73 -5.84 -4.66
C ALA A 69 2.20 -5.35 -3.28
N PRO A 70 2.21 -6.19 -2.23
CA PRO A 70 2.80 -5.73 -0.97
C PRO A 70 4.30 -5.51 -1.07
N GLY A 71 4.99 -6.26 -1.95
CA GLY A 71 6.42 -6.14 -2.13
C GLY A 71 6.87 -4.75 -2.56
N VAL A 72 6.20 -4.13 -3.55
CA VAL A 72 6.58 -2.78 -4.00
C VAL A 72 6.34 -1.74 -2.92
N LEU A 73 5.28 -1.90 -2.11
CA LEU A 73 5.00 -0.97 -1.02
C LEU A 73 6.09 -1.04 0.04
N LYS A 74 6.53 -2.24 0.39
CA LYS A 74 7.63 -2.41 1.33
C LYS A 74 8.93 -1.83 0.76
N ALA A 75 9.20 -2.08 -0.53
CA ALA A 75 10.41 -1.56 -1.18
C ALA A 75 10.46 -0.02 -1.19
N LEU A 76 9.30 0.63 -1.24
CA LEU A 76 9.20 2.10 -1.16
C LEU A 76 9.38 2.62 0.27
N GLY A 77 9.41 1.74 1.26
CA GLY A 77 9.57 2.14 2.65
C GLY A 77 8.25 2.46 3.35
N VAL A 78 7.12 2.06 2.79
CA VAL A 78 5.82 2.22 3.45
C VAL A 78 5.88 1.54 4.81
N GLN A 79 5.56 2.29 5.87
CA GLN A 79 5.66 1.80 7.23
C GLN A 79 4.55 0.80 7.57
N ALA A 80 3.35 1.04 7.07
CA ALA A 80 2.21 0.17 7.28
C ALA A 80 1.11 0.49 6.28
N VAL A 81 0.25 -0.50 6.02
CA VAL A 81 -1.00 -0.32 5.29
C VAL A 81 -2.14 -0.48 6.28
N ILE A 82 -3.03 0.50 6.32
CA ILE A 82 -4.18 0.49 7.23
C ILE A 82 -5.44 0.54 6.38
N ALA A 83 -6.35 -0.38 6.61
CA ALA A 83 -7.59 -0.43 5.85
C ALA A 83 -8.74 -0.95 6.71
N LYS A 84 -9.96 -0.73 6.25
CA LYS A 84 -11.15 -1.24 6.95
C LYS A 84 -11.20 -2.77 6.89
N SER A 85 -10.77 -3.32 5.77
CA SER A 85 -10.61 -4.77 5.61
C SER A 85 -9.63 -5.04 4.47
N PHE A 86 -9.10 -6.27 4.43
CA PHE A 86 -8.14 -6.70 3.42
C PHE A 86 -8.65 -7.96 2.71
N ALA A 87 -8.33 -8.10 1.44
CA ALA A 87 -8.42 -9.37 0.76
C ALA A 87 -7.43 -10.34 1.45
N ARG A 88 -7.86 -11.58 1.66
CA ARG A 88 -7.12 -12.56 2.47
C ARG A 88 -5.69 -12.77 1.97
N ILE A 89 -5.53 -12.94 0.66
CA ILE A 89 -4.22 -13.27 0.10
C ILE A 89 -3.27 -12.09 0.21
N PHE A 90 -3.75 -10.87 -0.05
CA PHE A 90 -2.93 -9.68 0.13
C PHE A 90 -2.46 -9.57 1.58
N PHE A 91 -3.38 -9.73 2.53
CA PHE A 91 -3.05 -9.65 3.96
C PHE A 91 -1.96 -10.66 4.32
N ARG A 92 -2.14 -11.90 3.90
CA ARG A 92 -1.17 -12.97 4.17
C ARG A 92 0.19 -12.65 3.56
N ASN A 93 0.23 -12.22 2.31
CA ASN A 93 1.48 -11.89 1.64
C ASN A 93 2.20 -10.72 2.30
N ALA A 94 1.46 -9.69 2.71
CA ALA A 94 2.03 -8.55 3.42
C ALA A 94 2.68 -8.97 4.73
N ILE A 95 1.97 -9.74 5.54
CA ILE A 95 2.50 -10.23 6.82
C ILE A 95 3.75 -11.08 6.60
N ASN A 96 3.74 -11.95 5.60
CA ASN A 96 4.86 -12.85 5.33
C ASN A 96 6.16 -12.10 4.99
N ILE A 97 6.06 -10.93 4.36
CA ILE A 97 7.26 -10.16 4.00
C ILE A 97 7.58 -9.07 5.02
N GLY A 98 6.81 -8.98 6.10
CA GLY A 98 7.06 -8.00 7.16
C GLY A 98 6.51 -6.61 6.87
N LEU A 99 5.53 -6.48 5.98
CA LEU A 99 4.79 -5.24 5.80
C LEU A 99 3.57 -5.27 6.72
N PRO A 100 3.52 -4.42 7.76
CA PRO A 100 2.36 -4.41 8.64
C PRO A 100 1.08 -4.06 7.88
N ALA A 101 0.06 -4.90 8.04
CA ALA A 101 -1.27 -4.67 7.48
C ALA A 101 -2.25 -4.64 8.65
N ILE A 102 -2.86 -3.48 8.88
CA ILE A 102 -3.63 -3.21 10.09
C ILE A 102 -5.08 -2.94 9.73
N VAL A 103 -5.98 -3.71 10.34
CA VAL A 103 -7.41 -3.49 10.18
C VAL A 103 -7.85 -2.41 11.17
N CYS A 104 -8.44 -1.35 10.66
CA CYS A 104 -9.02 -0.29 11.48
C CYS A 104 -10.23 0.27 10.75
N LYS A 105 -11.41 0.14 11.35
CA LYS A 105 -12.65 0.49 10.65
C LYS A 105 -12.96 1.97 10.65
N ASP A 106 -12.45 2.72 11.61
CA ASP A 106 -12.77 4.13 11.78
C ASP A 106 -11.75 5.07 11.15
N LEU A 107 -10.46 4.75 11.27
CA LEU A 107 -9.39 5.63 10.82
C LEU A 107 -9.49 6.05 9.35
N PRO A 108 -9.80 5.13 8.41
CA PRO A 108 -9.83 5.54 7.00
C PRO A 108 -10.84 6.65 6.68
N ASP A 109 -11.92 6.76 7.46
CA ASP A 109 -12.91 7.81 7.25
C ASP A 109 -12.47 9.14 7.84
N ASP A 110 -11.53 9.13 8.78
CA ASP A 110 -11.13 10.31 9.55
C ASP A 110 -9.88 10.99 9.00
N VAL A 111 -9.20 10.38 8.02
CA VAL A 111 -7.94 10.90 7.50
C VAL A 111 -8.04 11.21 6.03
N GLN A 112 -7.11 12.06 5.56
CA GLN A 112 -6.98 12.48 4.18
C GLN A 112 -5.54 12.33 3.73
N THR A 113 -5.33 12.19 2.42
CA THR A 113 -3.99 12.23 1.85
C THR A 113 -3.30 13.53 2.25
N GLY A 114 -2.09 13.42 2.73
CA GLY A 114 -1.31 14.55 3.21
C GLY A 114 -1.30 14.71 4.71
N ASP A 115 -2.22 14.05 5.42
CA ASP A 115 -2.21 14.06 6.88
C ASP A 115 -0.95 13.36 7.40
N ILE A 116 -0.51 13.77 8.59
CA ILE A 116 0.65 13.18 9.25
C ILE A 116 0.16 12.26 10.36
N MET A 117 0.73 11.06 10.41
CA MET A 117 0.35 10.08 11.43
C MET A 117 1.60 9.45 12.03
N GLU A 118 1.48 9.03 13.29
CA GLU A 118 2.50 8.26 13.97
C GLU A 118 1.88 6.98 14.48
N LEU A 119 2.53 5.85 14.16
CA LEU A 119 2.02 4.55 14.56
C LEU A 119 2.77 4.06 15.81
N HIS A 120 2.01 3.75 16.85
CA HIS A 120 2.52 3.15 18.08
C HIS A 120 2.12 1.68 18.15
N MET A 121 3.10 0.82 18.22
CA MET A 121 2.86 -0.62 18.28
C MET A 121 3.38 -1.21 19.57
#